data_d8278dd8a46b6d2ad8c5e19b70998fae
#
_entry.id   d8278dd8a46b6d2ad8c5e19b70998fae
#
_cell.length_a   1.000
_cell.length_b   1.000
_cell.length_c   1.000
_cell.angle_alpha   90.00
_cell.angle_beta   90.00
_cell.angle_gamma   90.00
#
_symmetry.space_group_name_H-M   'P 1'
#
loop_
_entity.id
_entity.type
_entity.pdbx_description
1 polymer ?
#
loop_
_entity_poly.entity_id
_entity_poly.type
_entity_poly.pdbx_seq_one_letter_code
_entity_poly.pdbx_strand_id
1 'polypeptide(L)'
;MGEINIEWPWQYNFPPFFTLQPHPETRAKQVATWKHLILEYCQKYRLYIIDIREASHIQLFNNTNINRKLETSVIASILLELQKSGNAIPIDKAKNRWEIYWHTAEEWATMIYEYVVNQGMQNTVLTLYEISNGEDIQNEEFCGMPTEVLIKVLQFLEQNRKSAS
;
A
#
# COMPACT_ATOMS: atom_id res chain seq x y z
N MET A 1 -15.36 -15.94 11.97
CA MET A 1 -14.22 -15.23 11.43
C MET A 1 -14.31 -13.75 11.78
N GLY A 2 -13.35 -13.25 12.46
CA GLY A 2 -13.36 -11.85 12.83
C GLY A 2 -13.15 -10.94 11.63
N GLU A 3 -13.92 -9.87 11.56
CA GLU A 3 -13.68 -8.85 10.56
C GLU A 3 -12.41 -8.09 10.91
N ILE A 4 -11.61 -7.83 9.89
CA ILE A 4 -10.42 -6.99 10.07
C ILE A 4 -10.89 -5.55 9.95
N ASN A 5 -10.94 -4.86 11.09
CA ASN A 5 -11.35 -3.46 11.12
C ASN A 5 -10.17 -2.58 11.53
N ILE A 6 -9.98 -1.48 10.84
CA ILE A 6 -9.00 -0.49 11.26
C ILE A 6 -9.63 0.41 12.32
N GLU A 7 -8.80 1.02 13.14
CA GLU A 7 -9.26 2.06 14.05
C GLU A 7 -9.28 3.37 13.28
N TRP A 8 -10.50 3.84 12.97
CA TRP A 8 -10.64 5.09 12.25
C TRP A 8 -10.25 6.26 13.16
N PRO A 9 -9.37 7.17 12.70
CA PRO A 9 -9.08 8.36 13.48
C PRO A 9 -10.30 9.25 13.55
N TRP A 10 -10.35 10.13 14.56
CA TRP A 10 -11.51 11.01 14.71
C TRP A 10 -11.74 11.88 13.48
N GLN A 11 -10.66 12.23 12.75
CA GLN A 11 -10.73 13.03 11.55
C GLN A 11 -11.62 12.39 10.48
N TYR A 12 -11.68 11.07 10.45
CA TYR A 12 -12.47 10.35 9.45
C TYR A 12 -13.96 10.69 9.55
N ASN A 13 -14.43 11.10 10.74
CA ASN A 13 -15.82 11.50 10.95
C ASN A 13 -15.98 13.01 11.00
N PHE A 14 -14.95 13.75 10.63
CA PHE A 14 -14.94 15.21 10.61
C PHE A 14 -15.06 15.68 9.16
N PRO A 15 -16.22 16.26 8.75
CA PRO A 15 -16.45 16.55 7.33
C PRO A 15 -15.37 17.36 6.62
N PRO A 16 -14.75 18.39 7.25
CA PRO A 16 -13.68 19.14 6.58
C PRO A 16 -12.46 18.30 6.21
N PHE A 17 -12.28 17.13 6.81
CA PHE A 17 -11.17 16.23 6.48
C PHE A 17 -11.25 15.76 5.01
N PHE A 18 -12.44 15.78 4.42
CA PHE A 18 -12.67 15.32 3.05
C PHE A 18 -12.54 16.43 2.01
N THR A 19 -12.21 17.66 2.44
CA THR A 19 -11.96 18.78 1.55
C THR A 19 -10.58 19.34 1.86
N LEU A 20 -9.74 19.43 0.83
CA LEU A 20 -8.37 19.92 1.01
C LEU A 20 -8.39 21.33 1.57
N GLN A 21 -7.79 21.52 2.74
CA GLN A 21 -7.82 22.81 3.44
C GLN A 21 -6.81 23.78 2.83
N PRO A 22 -7.18 25.06 2.68
CA PRO A 22 -6.30 26.03 2.02
C PRO A 22 -5.10 26.47 2.88
N HIS A 23 -5.21 26.46 4.20
CA HIS A 23 -4.14 26.88 5.07
C HIS A 23 -2.99 25.87 5.04
N PRO A 24 -1.74 26.31 4.72
CA PRO A 24 -0.63 25.36 4.49
C PRO A 24 -0.35 24.42 5.65
N GLU A 25 -0.34 24.91 6.89
CA GLU A 25 -0.08 24.05 8.05
C GLU A 25 -1.18 23.03 8.27
N THR A 26 -2.43 23.47 8.14
CA THR A 26 -3.59 22.60 8.28
C THR A 26 -3.60 21.55 7.18
N ARG A 27 -3.31 21.96 5.95
CA ARG A 27 -3.23 21.05 4.81
C ARG A 27 -2.15 20.00 5.01
N ALA A 28 -0.97 20.41 5.48
CA ALA A 28 0.14 19.48 5.70
C ALA A 28 -0.24 18.41 6.71
N LYS A 29 -0.90 18.81 7.80
CA LYS A 29 -1.37 17.86 8.82
C LYS A 29 -2.45 16.93 8.27
N GLN A 30 -3.36 17.50 7.47
CA GLN A 30 -4.44 16.75 6.83
C GLN A 30 -3.86 15.70 5.89
N VAL A 31 -2.93 16.09 5.04
CA VAL A 31 -2.29 15.18 4.08
C VAL A 31 -1.51 14.09 4.82
N ALA A 32 -0.79 14.45 5.89
CA ALA A 32 -0.05 13.48 6.69
C ALA A 32 -0.99 12.43 7.29
N THR A 33 -2.15 12.86 7.79
CA THR A 33 -3.13 11.94 8.35
C THR A 33 -3.70 11.02 7.27
N TRP A 34 -4.01 11.55 6.09
CA TRP A 34 -4.48 10.74 4.97
C TRP A 34 -3.44 9.73 4.51
N LYS A 35 -2.17 10.14 4.44
CA LYS A 35 -1.08 9.23 4.05
C LYS A 35 -1.03 8.04 5.01
N HIS A 36 -1.05 8.32 6.31
CA HIS A 36 -1.02 7.28 7.32
C HIS A 36 -2.25 6.36 7.22
N LEU A 37 -3.41 6.96 7.04
CA LEU A 37 -4.67 6.22 6.95
C LEU A 37 -4.70 5.31 5.71
N ILE A 38 -4.23 5.81 4.57
CA ILE A 38 -4.16 5.02 3.35
C ILE A 38 -3.27 3.79 3.54
N LEU A 39 -2.08 3.99 4.11
CA LEU A 39 -1.15 2.88 4.33
C LEU A 39 -1.70 1.88 5.33
N GLU A 40 -2.32 2.34 6.40
CA GLU A 40 -2.91 1.47 7.40
C GLU A 40 -4.08 0.66 6.82
N TYR A 41 -4.95 1.31 6.06
CA TYR A 41 -6.08 0.64 5.43
C TYR A 41 -5.60 -0.43 4.44
N CYS A 42 -4.65 -0.07 3.59
CA CYS A 42 -4.12 -1.00 2.59
C CYS A 42 -3.44 -2.20 3.25
N GLN A 43 -2.72 -1.96 4.35
CA GLN A 43 -2.09 -3.04 5.08
C GLN A 43 -3.11 -3.98 5.70
N LYS A 44 -4.13 -3.43 6.34
CA LYS A 44 -5.16 -4.23 7.02
C LYS A 44 -5.98 -5.07 6.04
N TYR A 45 -6.31 -4.51 4.90
CA TYR A 45 -7.15 -5.19 3.92
C TYR A 45 -6.36 -5.85 2.80
N ARG A 46 -5.02 -5.81 2.86
CA ARG A 46 -4.14 -6.37 1.82
C ARG A 46 -4.46 -5.79 0.45
N LEU A 47 -4.68 -4.50 0.39
CA LEU A 47 -4.98 -3.77 -0.84
C LEU A 47 -3.69 -3.22 -1.41
N TYR A 48 -3.13 -3.92 -2.38
CA TYR A 48 -1.83 -3.57 -2.97
C TYR A 48 -1.92 -2.53 -4.07
N ILE A 49 -3.10 -2.37 -4.67
CA ILE A 49 -3.31 -1.46 -5.79
C ILE A 49 -4.55 -0.64 -5.53
N ILE A 50 -4.45 0.68 -5.71
CA ILE A 50 -5.58 1.60 -5.68
C ILE A 50 -5.79 2.16 -7.07
N ASP A 51 -7.03 2.11 -7.57
CA ASP A 51 -7.44 2.80 -8.79
C ASP A 51 -8.32 3.98 -8.36
N ILE A 52 -7.85 5.20 -8.60
CA ILE A 52 -8.57 6.38 -8.15
C ILE A 52 -9.94 6.53 -8.80
N ARG A 53 -10.14 5.92 -9.97
CA ARG A 53 -11.46 5.92 -10.64
C ARG A 53 -12.48 5.08 -9.88
N GLU A 54 -12.01 4.12 -9.07
CA GLU A 54 -12.85 3.24 -8.27
C GLU A 54 -12.91 3.67 -6.80
N ALA A 55 -12.37 4.84 -6.48
CA ALA A 55 -12.23 5.30 -5.10
C ALA A 55 -13.55 5.43 -4.36
N SER A 56 -14.65 5.78 -5.07
CA SER A 56 -15.96 5.90 -4.45
C SER A 56 -16.50 4.57 -3.94
N HIS A 57 -15.94 3.45 -4.39
CA HIS A 57 -16.32 2.11 -3.96
C HIS A 57 -15.51 1.63 -2.76
N ILE A 58 -14.55 2.43 -2.30
CA ILE A 58 -13.69 2.07 -1.18
C ILE A 58 -14.10 2.90 0.03
N GLN A 59 -14.43 2.24 1.14
CA GLN A 59 -14.84 2.90 2.38
C GLN A 59 -13.81 3.93 2.83
N LEU A 60 -12.53 3.67 2.58
CA LEU A 60 -11.45 4.59 2.92
C LEU A 60 -11.71 6.01 2.43
N PHE A 61 -12.18 6.16 1.19
CA PHE A 61 -12.37 7.46 0.55
C PHE A 61 -13.82 7.92 0.51
N ASN A 62 -14.75 7.08 0.96
CA ASN A 62 -16.18 7.39 0.92
C ASN A 62 -16.80 7.03 2.27
N ASN A 63 -16.98 8.03 3.11
CA ASN A 63 -17.60 7.83 4.41
C ASN A 63 -19.08 8.13 4.30
N THR A 64 -19.88 7.08 4.13
CA THR A 64 -21.33 7.21 3.96
C THR A 64 -22.03 7.67 5.25
N ASN A 65 -21.43 7.44 6.42
CA ASN A 65 -22.03 7.85 7.68
C ASN A 65 -22.18 9.37 7.81
N ILE A 66 -21.25 10.11 7.22
CA ILE A 66 -21.30 11.57 7.23
C ILE A 66 -21.55 12.15 5.83
N ASN A 67 -21.82 11.29 4.87
CA ASN A 67 -22.10 11.64 3.48
C ASN A 67 -20.98 12.51 2.88
N ARG A 68 -19.74 12.05 3.03
CA ARG A 68 -18.55 12.74 2.48
C ARG A 68 -17.67 11.74 1.75
N LYS A 69 -17.12 12.19 0.64
CA LYS A 69 -16.12 11.40 -0.10
C LYS A 69 -14.99 12.31 -0.53
N LEU A 70 -13.81 11.73 -0.66
CA LEU A 70 -12.63 12.45 -1.10
C LEU A 70 -12.62 12.49 -2.63
N GLU A 71 -12.42 13.68 -3.19
CA GLU A 71 -12.37 13.82 -4.64
C GLU A 71 -11.14 13.17 -5.23
N THR A 72 -11.27 12.68 -6.46
CA THR A 72 -10.17 11.97 -7.14
C THR A 72 -8.93 12.84 -7.28
N SER A 73 -9.10 14.15 -7.53
CA SER A 73 -7.95 15.07 -7.64
C SER A 73 -7.19 15.17 -6.32
N VAL A 74 -7.88 15.13 -5.19
CA VAL A 74 -7.25 15.17 -3.87
C VAL A 74 -6.54 13.85 -3.60
N ILE A 75 -7.18 12.74 -3.92
CA ILE A 75 -6.56 11.41 -3.78
C ILE A 75 -5.26 11.36 -4.58
N ALA A 76 -5.29 11.83 -5.82
CA ALA A 76 -4.10 11.85 -6.67
C ALA A 76 -2.97 12.66 -6.03
N SER A 77 -3.28 13.82 -5.45
CA SER A 77 -2.26 14.65 -4.82
C SER A 77 -1.66 13.98 -3.59
N ILE A 78 -2.48 13.25 -2.81
CA ILE A 78 -1.99 12.52 -1.65
C ILE A 78 -1.09 11.36 -2.09
N LEU A 79 -1.47 10.65 -3.14
CA LEU A 79 -0.67 9.56 -3.67
C LEU A 79 0.68 10.06 -4.21
N LEU A 80 0.71 11.26 -4.81
CA LEU A 80 1.97 11.88 -5.21
C LEU A 80 2.88 12.14 -4.02
N GLU A 81 2.31 12.55 -2.88
CA GLU A 81 3.09 12.72 -1.66
C GLU A 81 3.61 11.37 -1.14
N LEU A 82 2.81 10.32 -1.24
CA LEU A 82 3.25 8.96 -0.88
C LEU A 82 4.37 8.48 -1.81
N GLN A 83 4.32 8.86 -3.08
CA GLN A 83 5.38 8.52 -4.04
C GLN A 83 6.72 9.11 -3.60
N LYS A 84 6.72 10.32 -3.08
CA LYS A 84 7.95 10.97 -2.60
C LYS A 84 8.64 10.18 -1.50
N SER A 85 7.87 9.48 -0.68
CA SER A 85 8.42 8.67 0.41
C SER A 85 8.64 7.20 0.02
N GLY A 86 8.38 6.84 -1.24
CA GLY A 86 8.54 5.46 -1.71
C GLY A 86 7.38 4.54 -1.37
N ASN A 87 6.27 5.08 -0.90
CA ASN A 87 5.11 4.29 -0.46
C ASN A 87 4.00 4.16 -1.51
N ALA A 88 4.18 4.77 -2.68
CA ALA A 88 3.24 4.62 -3.79
C ALA A 88 3.96 4.80 -5.11
N ILE A 89 3.55 4.03 -6.12
CA ILE A 89 4.14 4.10 -7.45
C ILE A 89 2.99 4.04 -8.47
N PRO A 90 2.88 5.03 -9.37
CA PRO A 90 1.86 4.96 -10.42
C PRO A 90 2.20 3.88 -11.43
N ILE A 91 1.19 3.15 -11.88
CA ILE A 91 1.37 2.03 -12.81
C ILE A 91 1.14 2.47 -14.24
N ASP A 92 0.22 3.41 -14.47
CA ASP A 92 -0.16 3.85 -15.81
C ASP A 92 0.22 5.32 -16.05
N LYS A 93 0.24 5.72 -17.32
CA LYS A 93 0.59 7.09 -17.69
C LYS A 93 -0.40 8.13 -17.17
N ALA A 94 -1.67 7.76 -17.09
CA ALA A 94 -2.71 8.65 -16.59
C ALA A 94 -2.68 8.77 -15.07
N LYS A 95 -1.87 7.96 -14.40
CA LYS A 95 -1.74 7.94 -12.94
C LYS A 95 -3.06 7.68 -12.23
N ASN A 96 -3.86 6.77 -12.81
CA ASN A 96 -5.11 6.33 -12.20
C ASN A 96 -4.89 5.13 -11.29
N ARG A 97 -3.99 4.23 -11.66
CA ARG A 97 -3.70 3.04 -10.87
C ARG A 97 -2.35 3.20 -10.17
N TRP A 98 -2.34 2.85 -8.89
CA TRP A 98 -1.16 3.03 -8.04
C TRP A 98 -0.90 1.77 -7.24
N GLU A 99 0.37 1.33 -7.22
CA GLU A 99 0.82 0.33 -6.26
C GLU A 99 1.07 1.02 -4.94
N ILE A 100 0.56 0.42 -3.86
CA ILE A 100 0.70 0.99 -2.51
C ILE A 100 1.67 0.11 -1.71
N TYR A 101 2.67 0.76 -1.13
CA TYR A 101 3.72 0.09 -0.38
C TYR A 101 3.68 0.55 1.07
N TRP A 102 2.88 -0.13 1.91
CA TRP A 102 2.92 0.13 3.36
C TRP A 102 4.24 -0.32 3.95
N HIS A 103 4.89 -1.28 3.30
CA HIS A 103 6.33 -1.51 3.43
C HIS A 103 6.95 -1.07 2.12
N THR A 104 8.15 -0.46 2.18
CA THR A 104 8.87 -0.10 0.96
C THR A 104 9.34 -1.37 0.23
N ALA A 105 9.76 -1.24 -1.02
CA ALA A 105 10.29 -2.39 -1.76
C ALA A 105 11.46 -3.04 -1.02
N GLU A 106 12.30 -2.23 -0.37
CA GLU A 106 13.41 -2.73 0.44
C GLU A 106 12.91 -3.56 1.62
N GLU A 107 11.91 -3.05 2.33
CA GLU A 107 11.33 -3.77 3.47
C GLU A 107 10.68 -5.09 3.05
N TRP A 108 9.93 -5.07 1.94
CA TRP A 108 9.34 -6.29 1.39
C TRP A 108 10.38 -7.30 0.97
N ALA A 109 11.46 -6.83 0.31
CA ALA A 109 12.54 -7.69 -0.13
C ALA A 109 13.22 -8.37 1.05
N THR A 110 13.47 -7.61 2.11
CA THR A 110 14.06 -8.15 3.33
C THR A 110 13.17 -9.22 3.96
N MET A 111 11.87 -8.95 4.01
CA MET A 111 10.89 -9.87 4.58
C MET A 111 10.84 -11.19 3.82
N ILE A 112 10.80 -11.14 2.49
CA ILE A 112 10.77 -12.33 1.66
C ILE A 112 12.09 -13.10 1.77
N TYR A 113 13.22 -12.39 1.76
CA TYR A 113 14.53 -12.99 1.91
C TYR A 113 14.66 -13.76 3.24
N GLU A 114 14.25 -13.12 4.33
CA GLU A 114 14.29 -13.74 5.65
C GLU A 114 13.41 -14.99 5.70
N TYR A 115 12.23 -14.94 5.07
CA TYR A 115 11.36 -16.10 5.01
C TYR A 115 12.07 -17.26 4.29
N VAL A 116 12.65 -16.98 3.13
CA VAL A 116 13.34 -18.00 2.31
C VAL A 116 14.51 -18.61 3.09
N VAL A 117 15.30 -17.76 3.75
CA VAL A 117 16.45 -18.22 4.54
C VAL A 117 15.98 -19.08 5.71
N ASN A 118 14.97 -18.62 6.44
CA ASN A 118 14.46 -19.33 7.61
C ASN A 118 13.86 -20.70 7.26
N GLN A 119 13.34 -20.83 6.03
CA GLN A 119 12.80 -22.10 5.56
C GLN A 119 13.85 -22.98 4.88
N GLY A 120 15.10 -22.52 4.82
CA GLY A 120 16.18 -23.28 4.19
C GLY A 120 16.05 -23.39 2.68
N MET A 121 15.42 -22.40 2.05
CA MET A 121 15.08 -22.45 0.62
C MET A 121 16.01 -21.62 -0.28
N GLN A 122 17.16 -21.13 0.22
CA GLN A 122 18.01 -20.23 -0.54
C GLN A 122 18.47 -20.78 -1.90
N ASN A 123 18.61 -22.09 -1.97
CA ASN A 123 19.07 -22.76 -3.19
C ASN A 123 17.96 -23.53 -3.91
N THR A 124 16.71 -23.25 -3.56
CA THR A 124 15.53 -23.90 -4.12
C THR A 124 14.89 -23.01 -5.16
N VAL A 125 14.46 -23.59 -6.26
CA VAL A 125 13.70 -22.85 -7.27
C VAL A 125 12.26 -22.69 -6.78
N LEU A 126 11.80 -21.45 -6.67
CA LEU A 126 10.43 -21.15 -6.29
C LEU A 126 9.75 -20.36 -7.41
N THR A 127 8.49 -20.67 -7.69
CA THR A 127 7.70 -19.91 -8.64
C THR A 127 7.13 -18.66 -7.96
N LEU A 128 6.78 -17.67 -8.78
CA LEU A 128 6.10 -16.47 -8.26
C LEU A 128 4.80 -16.84 -7.54
N TYR A 129 4.09 -17.82 -8.07
CA TYR A 129 2.85 -18.30 -7.45
C TYR A 129 3.12 -18.85 -6.06
N GLU A 130 4.17 -19.65 -5.88
CA GLU A 130 4.50 -20.22 -4.57
C GLU A 130 4.84 -19.15 -3.54
N ILE A 131 5.51 -18.07 -3.96
CA ILE A 131 5.88 -16.99 -3.06
C ILE A 131 4.66 -16.16 -2.66
N SER A 132 3.70 -15.96 -3.57
CA SER A 132 2.53 -15.11 -3.27
C SER A 132 1.31 -15.89 -2.80
N ASN A 133 1.16 -17.16 -3.19
CA ASN A 133 -0.08 -17.91 -2.95
C ASN A 133 0.13 -19.33 -2.42
N GLY A 134 1.38 -19.73 -2.16
CA GLY A 134 1.65 -21.07 -1.66
C GLY A 134 1.02 -21.32 -0.29
N GLU A 135 0.76 -22.58 0.02
CA GLU A 135 0.14 -22.95 1.30
C GLU A 135 1.00 -22.54 2.49
N ASP A 136 2.30 -22.62 2.35
CA ASP A 136 3.24 -22.36 3.44
C ASP A 136 3.36 -20.88 3.79
N ILE A 137 2.87 -19.97 2.93
CA ILE A 137 3.02 -18.54 3.15
C ILE A 137 1.71 -17.84 3.56
N GLN A 138 0.64 -18.60 3.81
CA GLN A 138 -0.66 -18.01 4.12
C GLN A 138 -0.65 -17.09 5.33
N ASN A 139 0.26 -17.33 6.26
CA ASN A 139 0.38 -16.50 7.46
C ASN A 139 1.37 -15.35 7.29
N GLU A 140 2.04 -15.28 6.14
CA GLU A 140 3.02 -14.22 5.89
C GLU A 140 2.31 -12.98 5.34
N GLU A 141 2.84 -11.82 5.69
CA GLU A 141 2.24 -10.55 5.30
C GLU A 141 2.24 -10.35 3.78
N PHE A 142 3.21 -10.93 3.08
CA PHE A 142 3.28 -10.80 1.63
C PHE A 142 2.38 -11.79 0.87
N CYS A 143 1.62 -12.61 1.58
CA CYS A 143 0.67 -13.52 0.94
C CYS A 143 -0.36 -12.73 0.14
N GLY A 144 -0.59 -13.17 -1.10
CA GLY A 144 -1.54 -12.48 -1.98
C GLY A 144 -0.98 -11.29 -2.73
N MET A 145 0.32 -11.04 -2.60
CA MET A 145 0.96 -9.93 -3.31
C MET A 145 0.79 -10.10 -4.83
N PRO A 146 0.31 -9.07 -5.56
CA PRO A 146 0.19 -9.14 -7.01
C PRO A 146 1.53 -9.44 -7.68
N THR A 147 1.50 -10.17 -8.77
CA THR A 147 2.71 -10.56 -9.48
C THR A 147 3.56 -9.36 -9.88
N GLU A 148 2.93 -8.28 -10.36
CA GLU A 148 3.66 -7.08 -10.78
C GLU A 148 4.40 -6.40 -9.62
N VAL A 149 3.82 -6.41 -8.42
CA VAL A 149 4.49 -5.89 -7.23
C VAL A 149 5.61 -6.82 -6.81
N LEU A 150 5.33 -8.12 -6.79
CA LEU A 150 6.31 -9.15 -6.43
C LEU A 150 7.55 -9.10 -7.31
N ILE A 151 7.36 -8.94 -8.62
CA ILE A 151 8.48 -8.84 -9.56
C ILE A 151 9.38 -7.66 -9.21
N LYS A 152 8.80 -6.49 -8.92
CA LYS A 152 9.58 -5.31 -8.56
C LYS A 152 10.38 -5.52 -7.27
N VAL A 153 9.76 -6.16 -6.28
CA VAL A 153 10.40 -6.46 -5.00
C VAL A 153 11.57 -7.42 -5.22
N LEU A 154 11.36 -8.46 -6.02
CA LEU A 154 12.41 -9.44 -6.28
C LEU A 154 13.55 -8.85 -7.11
N GLN A 155 13.24 -7.94 -8.04
CA GLN A 155 14.28 -7.23 -8.79
C GLN A 155 15.13 -6.37 -7.87
N PHE A 156 14.50 -5.71 -6.90
CA PHE A 156 15.21 -4.93 -5.91
C PHE A 156 16.14 -5.82 -5.10
N LEU A 157 15.67 -6.98 -4.67
CA LEU A 157 16.48 -7.94 -3.92
C LEU A 157 17.67 -8.42 -4.74
N GLU A 158 17.47 -8.71 -6.01
CA GLU A 158 18.52 -9.16 -6.90
C GLU A 158 19.62 -8.11 -7.05
N GLN A 159 19.23 -6.85 -7.26
CA GLN A 159 20.17 -5.75 -7.40
C GLN A 159 21.01 -5.56 -6.14
N ASN A 160 20.38 -5.62 -4.98
CA ASN A 160 21.08 -5.47 -3.70
C ASN A 160 22.02 -6.63 -3.44
N ARG A 161 21.64 -7.82 -3.84
CA ARG A 161 22.47 -9.01 -3.70
C ARG A 161 23.75 -8.90 -4.53
N LYS A 162 23.61 -8.41 -5.77
CA LYS A 162 24.76 -8.18 -6.63
C LYS A 162 25.69 -7.11 -6.07
N SER A 163 25.12 -6.09 -5.44
CA SER A 163 25.92 -5.02 -4.83
C SER A 163 26.66 -5.51 -3.58
N ALA A 164 26.11 -6.49 -2.88
CA ALA A 164 26.68 -7.02 -1.65
C ALA A 164 27.75 -8.09 -1.91
N SER A 165 27.75 -8.64 -3.09
CA SER A 165 28.77 -9.65 -3.45
C SER A 165 30.02 -9.01 -4.12
#